data_91b8439d2c9ae1caf668f74192fc32a9
#
_entry.id   91b8439d2c9ae1caf668f74192fc32a9
#
_cell.length_a   1.000
_cell.length_b   1.000
_cell.length_c   1.000
_cell.angle_alpha   90.00
_cell.angle_beta   90.00
_cell.angle_gamma   90.00
#
_symmetry.space_group_name_H-M   'P 1'
#
loop_
_entity.id
_entity.type
_entity.pdbx_description
1 polymer ?
#
loop_
_entity_poly.entity_id
_entity_poly.type
_entity_poly.pdbx_seq_one_letter_code
_entity_poly.pdbx_strand_id
1 'polypeptide(L)'
;MIKHHLSIDIETRSSVDIGKAGLYKYAQSPDFRVLLFAYQIDTLPVEIIDLACGETVPGRILRMLGDPGVVKHAYNAAFEWYCLNRAGYKTPLEQWRCTMVHGLYCGYTAGLDATGKAIGLPQDKQKLSVGKALIRYFCVPCKPTRTNGNRTWNQPHHAPEKWELFKEYCKQDVVTEHEILKRLNQFPMPEAEQYQWRLDVIMNAYGVRVDTGLIEGALYINDVSTQELTDEAVSITGLANPNSGAQLVPWLNEQCGEERFSDIQKATVAEALENREVYPEEVQRMLEIRQQLGKTSNKKYVAMDTAKGEGDRVRGLTQYYGANRTGRWAGRLVQMQNLPRNYIKTLDYARELVKQKDYAGLRLLYGNVPDTLSQLIRTAFIPSEGHKFVVSDFSAIEARVIAWLAGEQWVNEVFATHGKIYEATAAQMFGVPVDRIAKGNPEYSLRQKGKVATLALGYQGGTSALIAMGALNMGLTEDELPDIVSRWRQANPRIRDLWYAVENAALAVMQTAQP
;
A
#
# COMPACT_ATOMS: atom_id res chain seq x y z
N MET A 1 -30.61 11.28 -17.46
CA MET A 1 -30.61 10.06 -18.29
C MET A 1 -29.28 10.00 -19.01
N ILE A 2 -28.57 8.86 -18.96
CA ILE A 2 -27.29 8.65 -19.69
C ILE A 2 -27.60 8.65 -21.19
N LYS A 3 -26.87 9.45 -21.97
CA LYS A 3 -27.02 9.60 -23.40
C LYS A 3 -25.94 8.88 -24.19
N HIS A 4 -24.70 8.93 -23.68
CA HIS A 4 -23.52 8.39 -24.34
C HIS A 4 -22.50 7.85 -23.35
N HIS A 5 -21.65 6.96 -23.83
CA HIS A 5 -20.44 6.49 -23.18
C HIS A 5 -19.22 6.98 -23.96
N LEU A 6 -18.17 7.40 -23.23
CA LEU A 6 -16.93 7.89 -23.79
C LEU A 6 -15.77 7.18 -23.12
N SER A 7 -15.18 6.19 -23.79
CA SER A 7 -13.93 5.54 -23.35
C SER A 7 -12.74 6.39 -23.75
N ILE A 8 -11.77 6.57 -22.83
CA ILE A 8 -10.65 7.51 -23.00
C ILE A 8 -9.36 6.83 -22.53
N ASP A 9 -8.28 7.08 -23.27
CA ASP A 9 -6.90 6.83 -22.86
C ASP A 9 -6.03 8.01 -23.26
N ILE A 10 -5.06 8.38 -22.43
CA ILE A 10 -4.15 9.50 -22.70
C ILE A 10 -2.71 9.11 -22.48
N GLU A 11 -1.82 9.62 -23.35
CA GLU A 11 -0.40 9.54 -23.13
C GLU A 11 0.16 10.89 -22.68
N THR A 12 0.98 10.87 -21.63
CA THR A 12 1.45 12.09 -20.98
C THR A 12 2.95 12.05 -20.76
N ARG A 13 3.56 13.21 -20.54
CA ARG A 13 4.97 13.33 -20.13
C ARG A 13 5.15 14.26 -18.95
N SER A 14 6.17 13.98 -18.13
CA SER A 14 6.64 14.83 -17.04
C SER A 14 8.07 14.46 -16.67
N SER A 15 8.86 15.42 -16.19
CA SER A 15 10.20 15.14 -15.63
C SER A 15 10.13 14.43 -14.27
N VAL A 16 8.97 14.42 -13.62
CA VAL A 16 8.75 13.73 -12.37
C VAL A 16 8.51 12.23 -12.62
N ASP A 17 9.28 11.38 -11.94
CA ASP A 17 9.08 9.92 -11.98
C ASP A 17 7.78 9.54 -11.26
N ILE A 18 6.77 9.14 -12.03
CA ILE A 18 5.46 8.75 -11.52
C ILE A 18 5.52 7.55 -10.57
N GLY A 19 6.45 6.63 -10.78
CA GLY A 19 6.63 5.44 -9.94
C GLY A 19 7.10 5.78 -8.52
N LYS A 20 7.88 6.86 -8.39
CA LYS A 20 8.42 7.34 -7.10
C LYS A 20 7.53 8.37 -6.42
N ALA A 21 7.05 9.34 -7.18
CA ALA A 21 6.34 10.51 -6.66
C ALA A 21 4.80 10.40 -6.72
N GLY A 22 4.27 9.44 -7.48
CA GLY A 22 2.84 9.24 -7.69
C GLY A 22 2.23 10.19 -8.72
N LEU A 23 1.01 9.86 -9.15
CA LEU A 23 0.23 10.59 -10.16
C LEU A 23 0.16 12.11 -9.91
N TYR A 24 -0.19 12.47 -8.68
CA TYR A 24 -0.52 13.87 -8.36
C TYR A 24 0.69 14.79 -8.47
N LYS A 25 1.84 14.37 -7.94
CA LYS A 25 3.10 15.11 -8.08
C LYS A 25 3.59 15.13 -9.52
N TYR A 26 3.43 14.01 -10.24
CA TYR A 26 3.75 13.90 -11.66
C TYR A 26 2.99 14.95 -12.50
N ALA A 27 1.67 15.04 -12.32
CA ALA A 27 0.85 15.97 -13.09
C ALA A 27 0.91 17.43 -12.61
N GLN A 28 1.49 17.70 -11.43
CA GLN A 28 1.77 19.05 -10.92
C GLN A 28 3.08 19.63 -11.44
N SER A 29 3.89 18.84 -12.15
CA SER A 29 5.14 19.33 -12.72
C SER A 29 4.89 20.45 -13.74
N PRO A 30 5.71 21.53 -13.77
CA PRO A 30 5.58 22.62 -14.73
C PRO A 30 5.72 22.18 -16.19
N ASP A 31 6.42 21.07 -16.43
CA ASP A 31 6.65 20.50 -17.76
C ASP A 31 5.67 19.36 -18.12
N PHE A 32 4.69 19.10 -17.25
CA PHE A 32 3.63 18.14 -17.55
C PHE A 32 2.88 18.52 -18.83
N ARG A 33 2.67 17.55 -19.73
CA ARG A 33 1.90 17.72 -20.98
C ARG A 33 1.14 16.43 -21.29
N VAL A 34 -0.09 16.56 -21.80
CA VAL A 34 -0.79 15.50 -22.52
C VAL A 34 -0.26 15.50 -23.96
N LEU A 35 0.18 14.35 -24.42
CA LEU A 35 0.77 14.16 -25.76
C LEU A 35 -0.24 13.63 -26.76
N LEU A 36 -0.99 12.58 -26.35
CA LEU A 36 -2.00 11.90 -27.16
C LEU A 36 -3.30 11.79 -26.37
N PHE A 37 -4.42 11.90 -27.05
CA PHE A 37 -5.75 11.72 -26.49
C PHE A 37 -6.55 10.80 -27.42
N ALA A 38 -6.68 9.53 -27.05
CA ALA A 38 -7.51 8.57 -27.77
C ALA A 38 -8.88 8.45 -27.11
N TYR A 39 -9.92 8.28 -27.92
CA TYR A 39 -11.28 8.13 -27.41
C TYR A 39 -12.17 7.30 -28.32
N GLN A 40 -13.22 6.72 -27.71
CA GLN A 40 -14.28 6.03 -28.41
C GLN A 40 -15.64 6.50 -27.87
N ILE A 41 -16.54 6.90 -28.76
CA ILE A 41 -17.92 7.25 -28.42
C ILE A 41 -18.81 6.03 -28.69
N ASP A 42 -19.45 5.51 -27.67
CA ASP A 42 -20.31 4.32 -27.72
C ASP A 42 -19.61 3.16 -28.45
N THR A 43 -20.07 2.79 -29.65
CA THR A 43 -19.50 1.73 -30.48
C THR A 43 -18.84 2.23 -31.76
N LEU A 44 -18.64 3.56 -31.88
CA LEU A 44 -17.97 4.15 -33.04
C LEU A 44 -16.48 3.76 -33.08
N PRO A 45 -15.80 3.91 -34.21
CA PRO A 45 -14.35 3.70 -34.27
C PRO A 45 -13.57 4.55 -33.27
N VAL A 46 -12.44 4.04 -32.78
CA VAL A 46 -11.54 4.80 -31.92
C VAL A 46 -10.85 5.90 -32.73
N GLU A 47 -10.94 7.11 -32.26
CA GLU A 47 -10.25 8.29 -32.79
C GLU A 47 -9.10 8.68 -31.88
N ILE A 48 -8.07 9.36 -32.44
CA ILE A 48 -6.93 9.89 -31.69
C ILE A 48 -6.66 11.33 -32.08
N ILE A 49 -6.21 12.11 -31.10
CA ILE A 49 -5.82 13.51 -31.25
C ILE A 49 -4.36 13.64 -30.88
N ASP A 50 -3.53 14.14 -31.77
CA ASP A 50 -2.11 14.34 -31.61
C ASP A 50 -1.81 15.75 -31.08
N LEU A 51 -1.99 15.91 -29.75
CA LEU A 51 -1.75 17.20 -29.08
C LEU A 51 -0.27 17.62 -29.15
N ALA A 52 0.66 16.65 -29.23
CA ALA A 52 2.08 16.95 -29.35
C ALA A 52 2.46 17.55 -30.68
N CYS A 53 1.70 17.26 -31.76
CA CYS A 53 1.86 17.84 -33.08
C CYS A 53 0.94 19.07 -33.34
N GLY A 54 0.25 19.57 -32.31
CA GLY A 54 -0.53 20.81 -32.39
C GLY A 54 -2.00 20.64 -32.74
N GLU A 55 -2.50 19.40 -32.79
CA GLU A 55 -3.94 19.19 -32.88
C GLU A 55 -4.65 19.65 -31.60
N THR A 56 -5.92 19.95 -31.71
CA THR A 56 -6.74 20.40 -30.57
C THR A 56 -7.94 19.49 -30.37
N VAL A 57 -8.34 19.30 -29.12
CA VAL A 57 -9.53 18.51 -28.78
C VAL A 57 -10.78 19.14 -29.43
N PRO A 58 -11.52 18.41 -30.28
CA PRO A 58 -12.70 18.95 -30.95
C PRO A 58 -13.73 19.47 -29.95
N GLY A 59 -14.41 20.58 -30.30
CA GLY A 59 -15.44 21.21 -29.44
C GLY A 59 -16.57 20.24 -29.05
N ARG A 60 -16.86 19.24 -29.88
CA ARG A 60 -17.81 18.17 -29.54
C ARG A 60 -17.32 17.36 -28.33
N ILE A 61 -16.08 16.96 -28.35
CA ILE A 61 -15.48 16.15 -27.25
C ILE A 61 -15.34 17.00 -25.97
N LEU A 62 -14.94 18.26 -26.10
CA LEU A 62 -14.91 19.18 -24.94
C LEU A 62 -16.26 19.30 -24.25
N ARG A 63 -17.36 19.41 -25.04
CA ARG A 63 -18.71 19.40 -24.46
C ARG A 63 -19.05 18.07 -23.81
N MET A 64 -18.71 16.94 -24.42
CA MET A 64 -18.96 15.61 -23.86
C MET A 64 -18.20 15.38 -22.55
N LEU A 65 -16.99 15.90 -22.40
CA LEU A 65 -16.22 15.81 -21.15
C LEU A 65 -16.95 16.47 -19.97
N GLY A 66 -17.65 17.58 -20.21
CA GLY A 66 -18.43 18.30 -19.19
C GLY A 66 -19.90 17.86 -19.06
N ASP A 67 -20.47 17.14 -20.03
CA ASP A 67 -21.91 16.79 -20.06
C ASP A 67 -22.22 15.72 -18.98
N PRO A 68 -23.16 15.99 -18.04
CA PRO A 68 -23.60 15.01 -17.04
C PRO A 68 -24.35 13.81 -17.65
N GLY A 69 -24.83 13.90 -18.91
CA GLY A 69 -25.40 12.78 -19.64
C GLY A 69 -24.38 11.84 -20.30
N VAL A 70 -23.10 12.15 -20.23
CA VAL A 70 -22.03 11.31 -20.81
C VAL A 70 -21.21 10.66 -19.72
N VAL A 71 -21.17 9.34 -19.69
CA VAL A 71 -20.32 8.56 -18.77
C VAL A 71 -18.95 8.37 -19.40
N LYS A 72 -17.90 8.74 -18.68
CA LYS A 72 -16.50 8.57 -19.08
C LYS A 72 -15.93 7.27 -18.49
N HIS A 73 -15.26 6.51 -19.31
CA HIS A 73 -14.59 5.26 -18.91
C HIS A 73 -13.09 5.36 -19.21
N ALA A 74 -12.29 4.81 -18.35
CA ALA A 74 -10.86 4.59 -18.58
C ALA A 74 -10.35 3.42 -17.72
N TYR A 75 -9.25 2.82 -18.14
CA TYR A 75 -8.55 1.83 -17.34
C TYR A 75 -7.60 2.55 -16.37
N ASN A 76 -7.94 2.57 -15.07
CA ASN A 76 -7.34 3.42 -14.04
C ASN A 76 -7.76 4.90 -14.14
N ALA A 77 -9.05 5.13 -14.30
CA ALA A 77 -9.68 6.41 -14.61
C ALA A 77 -9.30 7.60 -13.71
N ALA A 78 -8.73 7.37 -12.52
CA ALA A 78 -8.18 8.43 -11.69
C ALA A 78 -7.01 9.16 -12.37
N PHE A 79 -6.24 8.47 -13.21
CA PHE A 79 -5.14 9.05 -13.98
C PHE A 79 -5.67 10.00 -15.05
N GLU A 80 -6.57 9.54 -15.90
CA GLU A 80 -7.18 10.37 -16.97
C GLU A 80 -7.91 11.55 -16.38
N TRP A 81 -8.73 11.33 -15.37
CA TRP A 81 -9.48 12.40 -14.71
C TRP A 81 -8.55 13.49 -14.17
N TYR A 82 -7.53 13.14 -13.43
CA TYR A 82 -6.63 14.13 -12.82
C TYR A 82 -5.77 14.84 -13.87
N CYS A 83 -5.18 14.10 -14.79
CA CYS A 83 -4.33 14.65 -15.85
C CYS A 83 -5.09 15.58 -16.78
N LEU A 84 -6.30 15.23 -17.20
CA LEU A 84 -7.14 16.07 -18.04
C LEU A 84 -7.54 17.37 -17.33
N ASN A 85 -7.96 17.30 -16.06
CA ASN A 85 -8.28 18.51 -15.30
C ASN A 85 -7.04 19.40 -15.10
N ARG A 86 -5.85 18.83 -14.87
CA ARG A 86 -4.58 19.60 -14.79
C ARG A 86 -4.19 20.23 -16.13
N ALA A 87 -4.51 19.59 -17.25
CA ALA A 87 -4.33 20.14 -18.60
C ALA A 87 -5.40 21.19 -19.00
N GLY A 88 -6.37 21.48 -18.13
CA GLY A 88 -7.41 22.49 -18.37
C GLY A 88 -8.71 21.96 -18.97
N TYR A 89 -8.83 20.65 -19.20
CA TYR A 89 -10.06 20.01 -19.68
C TYR A 89 -10.98 19.71 -18.49
N LYS A 90 -11.98 20.55 -18.28
CA LYS A 90 -12.93 20.38 -17.16
C LYS A 90 -13.78 19.13 -17.35
N THR A 91 -13.60 18.15 -16.43
CA THR A 91 -14.38 16.90 -16.43
C THR A 91 -14.73 16.51 -15.00
N PRO A 92 -16.03 16.59 -14.61
CA PRO A 92 -16.51 16.25 -13.27
C PRO A 92 -16.31 14.76 -12.96
N LEU A 93 -15.90 14.44 -11.72
CA LEU A 93 -15.56 13.08 -11.30
C LEU A 93 -16.77 12.14 -11.25
N GLU A 94 -17.95 12.67 -10.97
CA GLU A 94 -19.20 11.91 -10.82
C GLU A 94 -19.54 11.09 -12.07
N GLN A 95 -19.08 11.54 -13.21
CA GLN A 95 -19.35 10.92 -14.52
C GLN A 95 -18.32 9.87 -14.91
N TRP A 96 -17.26 9.70 -14.13
CA TRP A 96 -16.22 8.72 -14.41
C TRP A 96 -16.51 7.35 -13.82
N ARG A 97 -16.10 6.33 -14.55
CA ARG A 97 -16.13 4.91 -14.16
C ARG A 97 -14.75 4.30 -14.43
N CYS A 98 -14.24 3.58 -13.46
CA CYS A 98 -12.90 2.97 -13.54
C CYS A 98 -13.03 1.49 -13.89
N THR A 99 -12.67 1.11 -15.12
CA THR A 99 -12.74 -0.27 -15.59
C THR A 99 -11.76 -1.18 -14.84
N MET A 100 -10.61 -0.63 -14.38
CA MET A 100 -9.68 -1.39 -13.51
C MET A 100 -10.34 -1.78 -12.19
N VAL A 101 -11.02 -0.85 -11.51
CA VAL A 101 -11.67 -1.14 -10.22
C VAL A 101 -12.86 -2.08 -10.42
N HIS A 102 -13.62 -1.93 -11.52
CA HIS A 102 -14.66 -2.89 -11.89
C HIS A 102 -14.08 -4.30 -12.08
N GLY A 103 -12.95 -4.43 -12.78
CA GLY A 103 -12.24 -5.72 -12.91
C GLY A 103 -11.80 -6.30 -11.57
N LEU A 104 -11.26 -5.47 -10.66
CA LEU A 104 -10.88 -5.88 -9.31
C LEU A 104 -12.09 -6.37 -8.50
N TYR A 105 -13.22 -5.68 -8.59
CA TYR A 105 -14.49 -6.08 -7.98
C TYR A 105 -14.95 -7.46 -8.49
N CYS A 106 -14.76 -7.73 -9.77
CA CYS A 106 -15.05 -9.04 -10.37
C CYS A 106 -13.96 -10.11 -10.12
N GLY A 107 -12.92 -9.82 -9.31
CA GLY A 107 -11.88 -10.77 -8.93
C GLY A 107 -10.68 -10.85 -9.89
N TYR A 108 -10.58 -9.98 -10.87
CA TYR A 108 -9.43 -9.91 -11.79
C TYR A 108 -8.25 -9.12 -11.21
N THR A 109 -7.13 -9.11 -11.93
CA THR A 109 -5.92 -8.35 -11.54
C THR A 109 -6.01 -6.88 -11.98
N ALA A 110 -5.12 -6.02 -11.43
CA ALA A 110 -5.15 -4.59 -11.74
C ALA A 110 -4.54 -4.18 -13.09
N GLY A 111 -3.90 -5.08 -13.83
CA GLY A 111 -3.22 -4.74 -15.08
C GLY A 111 -4.12 -4.89 -16.31
N LEU A 112 -4.18 -3.89 -17.21
CA LEU A 112 -4.97 -3.93 -18.45
C LEU A 112 -4.66 -5.18 -19.30
N ASP A 113 -3.38 -5.45 -19.56
CA ASP A 113 -2.92 -6.64 -20.30
C ASP A 113 -3.30 -7.94 -19.58
N ALA A 114 -3.04 -8.01 -18.28
CA ALA A 114 -3.33 -9.21 -17.49
C ALA A 114 -4.83 -9.50 -17.40
N THR A 115 -5.66 -8.47 -17.24
CA THR A 115 -7.12 -8.59 -17.22
C THR A 115 -7.65 -9.02 -18.58
N GLY A 116 -7.18 -8.38 -19.66
CA GLY A 116 -7.58 -8.75 -21.03
C GLY A 116 -7.28 -10.23 -21.35
N LYS A 117 -6.12 -10.72 -20.95
CA LYS A 117 -5.75 -12.15 -21.09
C LYS A 117 -6.61 -13.05 -20.22
N ALA A 118 -6.84 -12.68 -18.96
CA ALA A 118 -7.62 -13.47 -18.01
C ALA A 118 -9.09 -13.67 -18.44
N ILE A 119 -9.70 -12.66 -19.07
CA ILE A 119 -11.05 -12.78 -19.63
C ILE A 119 -11.09 -13.33 -21.06
N GLY A 120 -9.94 -13.74 -21.60
CA GLY A 120 -9.85 -14.40 -22.91
C GLY A 120 -10.14 -13.48 -24.09
N LEU A 121 -9.65 -12.23 -24.09
CA LEU A 121 -9.74 -11.38 -25.26
C LEU A 121 -8.92 -11.96 -26.43
N PRO A 122 -9.42 -11.89 -27.67
CA PRO A 122 -8.66 -12.27 -28.86
C PRO A 122 -7.43 -11.36 -29.01
N GLN A 123 -6.40 -11.86 -29.68
CA GLN A 123 -5.08 -11.21 -29.75
C GLN A 123 -5.12 -9.79 -30.33
N ASP A 124 -5.98 -9.56 -31.33
CA ASP A 124 -6.19 -8.24 -31.96
C ASP A 124 -6.88 -7.22 -31.03
N LYS A 125 -7.43 -7.67 -29.89
CA LYS A 125 -8.07 -6.85 -28.85
C LYS A 125 -7.22 -6.72 -27.57
N GLN A 126 -6.05 -7.34 -27.54
CA GLN A 126 -5.15 -7.25 -26.41
C GLN A 126 -4.22 -6.04 -26.51
N LYS A 127 -3.69 -5.62 -25.35
CA LYS A 127 -2.71 -4.55 -25.24
C LYS A 127 -1.43 -4.86 -26.03
N LEU A 128 -0.89 -3.86 -26.73
CA LEU A 128 0.36 -4.00 -27.47
C LEU A 128 1.58 -4.08 -26.53
N SER A 129 2.48 -5.03 -26.76
CA SER A 129 3.68 -5.24 -25.91
C SER A 129 4.74 -4.15 -26.02
N VAL A 130 4.73 -3.37 -27.10
CA VAL A 130 5.73 -2.31 -27.38
C VAL A 130 5.60 -1.07 -26.50
N GLY A 131 4.49 -0.92 -25.75
CA GLY A 131 4.14 0.29 -25.02
C GLY A 131 5.22 0.77 -24.04
N LYS A 132 5.84 -0.12 -23.28
CA LYS A 132 6.88 0.27 -22.30
C LYS A 132 8.07 0.98 -22.96
N ALA A 133 8.49 0.53 -24.14
CA ALA A 133 9.60 1.14 -24.86
C ALA A 133 9.22 2.52 -25.43
N LEU A 134 7.99 2.67 -25.93
CA LEU A 134 7.45 3.93 -26.47
C LEU A 134 7.24 4.97 -25.37
N ILE A 135 6.62 4.58 -24.25
CA ILE A 135 6.47 5.43 -23.07
C ILE A 135 7.84 5.91 -22.56
N ARG A 136 8.82 5.00 -22.43
CA ARG A 136 10.17 5.39 -22.03
C ARG A 136 10.81 6.37 -23.02
N TYR A 137 10.52 6.25 -24.30
CA TYR A 137 11.11 7.10 -25.33
C TYR A 137 10.49 8.50 -25.36
N PHE A 138 9.15 8.63 -25.29
CA PHE A 138 8.46 9.90 -25.48
C PHE A 138 8.00 10.56 -24.16
N CYS A 139 7.73 9.78 -23.11
CA CYS A 139 7.12 10.27 -21.88
C CYS A 139 8.09 10.46 -20.72
N VAL A 140 9.35 10.02 -20.88
CA VAL A 140 10.41 10.15 -19.87
C VAL A 140 11.54 11.02 -20.44
N PRO A 141 12.15 11.94 -19.65
CA PRO A 141 13.28 12.73 -20.10
C PRO A 141 14.43 11.85 -20.57
N CYS A 142 15.05 12.21 -21.68
CA CYS A 142 16.27 11.57 -22.15
C CYS A 142 17.52 12.29 -21.63
N LYS A 143 18.60 11.54 -21.40
CA LYS A 143 19.87 12.14 -21.00
C LYS A 143 20.46 12.96 -22.18
N PRO A 144 20.82 14.24 -21.95
CA PRO A 144 21.48 15.05 -22.96
C PRO A 144 22.82 14.43 -23.37
N THR A 145 23.04 14.27 -24.66
CA THR A 145 24.29 13.77 -25.25
C THR A 145 24.61 14.53 -26.52
N ARG A 146 25.87 14.55 -26.92
CA ARG A 146 26.28 15.18 -28.21
C ARG A 146 25.55 14.53 -29.40
N THR A 147 25.33 13.23 -29.35
CA THR A 147 24.67 12.48 -30.43
C THR A 147 23.18 12.74 -30.55
N ASN A 148 22.51 13.15 -29.48
CA ASN A 148 21.10 13.52 -29.53
C ASN A 148 20.87 15.04 -29.60
N GLY A 149 21.92 15.84 -29.88
CA GLY A 149 21.83 17.30 -29.94
C GLY A 149 21.57 17.96 -28.59
N ASN A 150 22.01 17.35 -27.48
CA ASN A 150 21.82 17.80 -26.09
C ASN A 150 20.35 17.99 -25.70
N ARG A 151 19.40 17.29 -26.36
CA ARG A 151 17.99 17.36 -26.00
C ARG A 151 17.69 16.58 -24.72
N THR A 152 16.70 17.06 -23.99
CA THR A 152 16.17 16.42 -22.78
C THR A 152 14.88 15.68 -23.03
N TRP A 153 14.23 15.88 -24.19
CA TRP A 153 12.99 15.24 -24.59
C TRP A 153 13.05 14.74 -26.03
N ASN A 154 12.53 13.56 -26.26
CA ASN A 154 12.25 13.08 -27.61
C ASN A 154 10.88 13.63 -28.06
N GLN A 155 10.87 14.28 -29.23
CA GLN A 155 9.67 14.81 -29.88
C GLN A 155 9.23 13.86 -31.01
N PRO A 156 7.98 13.96 -31.51
CA PRO A 156 7.47 13.13 -32.60
C PRO A 156 8.40 13.06 -33.81
N HIS A 157 8.92 14.21 -34.25
CA HIS A 157 9.79 14.32 -35.42
C HIS A 157 11.19 13.66 -35.27
N HIS A 158 11.60 13.31 -34.04
CA HIS A 158 12.88 12.61 -33.83
C HIS A 158 12.79 11.11 -34.17
N ALA A 159 11.61 10.54 -34.20
CA ALA A 159 11.35 9.16 -34.56
C ALA A 159 9.90 8.98 -35.06
N PRO A 160 9.57 9.44 -36.29
CA PRO A 160 8.20 9.46 -36.79
C PRO A 160 7.53 8.09 -36.80
N GLU A 161 8.24 7.04 -37.21
CA GLU A 161 7.71 5.66 -37.22
C GLU A 161 7.33 5.17 -35.80
N LYS A 162 8.16 5.48 -34.79
CA LYS A 162 7.84 5.17 -33.40
C LYS A 162 6.66 5.99 -32.89
N TRP A 163 6.49 7.22 -33.40
CA TRP A 163 5.39 8.07 -33.03
C TRP A 163 4.06 7.53 -33.57
N GLU A 164 4.02 7.10 -34.84
CA GLU A 164 2.84 6.45 -35.41
C GLU A 164 2.50 5.17 -34.63
N LEU A 165 3.49 4.35 -34.30
CA LEU A 165 3.28 3.16 -33.47
C LEU A 165 2.77 3.52 -32.05
N PHE A 166 3.17 4.67 -31.50
CA PHE A 166 2.70 5.14 -30.20
C PHE A 166 1.24 5.61 -30.25
N LYS A 167 0.82 6.22 -31.36
CA LYS A 167 -0.60 6.53 -31.61
C LYS A 167 -1.45 5.25 -31.70
N GLU A 168 -0.99 4.25 -32.42
CA GLU A 168 -1.70 2.97 -32.48
C GLU A 168 -1.75 2.27 -31.12
N TYR A 169 -0.68 2.38 -30.32
CA TYR A 169 -0.66 1.85 -28.96
C TYR A 169 -1.73 2.54 -28.07
N CYS A 170 -1.83 3.85 -28.08
CA CYS A 170 -2.84 4.60 -27.34
C CYS A 170 -4.28 4.25 -27.78
N LYS A 171 -4.51 4.13 -29.08
CA LYS A 171 -5.82 3.65 -29.60
C LYS A 171 -6.14 2.23 -29.15
N GLN A 172 -5.15 1.33 -29.17
CA GLN A 172 -5.35 -0.05 -28.76
C GLN A 172 -5.69 -0.18 -27.27
N ASP A 173 -5.16 0.71 -26.41
CA ASP A 173 -5.51 0.70 -25.00
C ASP A 173 -7.00 1.05 -24.78
N VAL A 174 -7.58 1.97 -25.57
CA VAL A 174 -9.03 2.23 -25.60
C VAL A 174 -9.82 1.02 -26.08
N VAL A 175 -9.38 0.36 -27.17
CA VAL A 175 -10.03 -0.86 -27.68
C VAL A 175 -10.05 -1.95 -26.61
N THR A 176 -8.92 -2.17 -25.98
CA THR A 176 -8.76 -3.22 -24.94
C THR A 176 -9.63 -2.91 -23.73
N GLU A 177 -9.63 -1.66 -23.23
CA GLU A 177 -10.49 -1.20 -22.14
C GLU A 177 -11.96 -1.43 -22.43
N HIS A 178 -12.42 -1.01 -23.62
CA HIS A 178 -13.83 -1.11 -24.02
C HIS A 178 -14.29 -2.57 -24.14
N GLU A 179 -13.47 -3.47 -24.68
CA GLU A 179 -13.78 -4.89 -24.76
C GLU A 179 -13.80 -5.58 -23.36
N ILE A 180 -12.92 -5.15 -22.45
CA ILE A 180 -12.98 -5.57 -21.05
C ILE A 180 -14.28 -5.08 -20.40
N LEU A 181 -14.62 -3.81 -20.54
CA LEU A 181 -15.83 -3.21 -19.99
C LEU A 181 -17.10 -3.93 -20.46
N LYS A 182 -17.20 -4.28 -21.74
CA LYS A 182 -18.33 -5.08 -22.27
C LYS A 182 -18.52 -6.39 -21.52
N ARG A 183 -17.45 -7.08 -21.20
CA ARG A 183 -17.48 -8.35 -20.46
C ARG A 183 -17.87 -8.14 -19.00
N LEU A 184 -17.26 -7.14 -18.35
CA LEU A 184 -17.52 -6.83 -16.94
C LEU A 184 -18.95 -6.32 -16.72
N ASN A 185 -19.57 -5.69 -17.69
CA ASN A 185 -20.96 -5.18 -17.60
C ASN A 185 -22.02 -6.28 -17.43
N GLN A 186 -21.67 -7.55 -17.61
CA GLN A 186 -22.51 -8.68 -17.21
C GLN A 186 -22.63 -8.79 -15.68
N PHE A 187 -21.68 -8.24 -14.94
CA PHE A 187 -21.62 -8.16 -13.49
C PHE A 187 -21.38 -6.70 -13.08
N PRO A 188 -22.40 -5.84 -13.15
CA PRO A 188 -22.23 -4.41 -12.95
C PRO A 188 -21.78 -4.09 -11.53
N MET A 189 -20.83 -3.18 -11.40
CA MET A 189 -20.38 -2.69 -10.10
C MET A 189 -21.49 -1.87 -9.43
N PRO A 190 -21.90 -2.17 -8.18
CA PRO A 190 -22.92 -1.42 -7.47
C PRO A 190 -22.54 0.06 -7.29
N GLU A 191 -23.55 0.94 -7.25
CA GLU A 191 -23.31 2.39 -7.07
C GLU A 191 -22.60 2.69 -5.72
N ALA A 192 -22.81 1.88 -4.69
CA ALA A 192 -22.08 2.01 -3.43
C ALA A 192 -20.56 1.84 -3.59
N GLU A 193 -20.14 0.83 -4.39
CA GLU A 193 -18.73 0.59 -4.71
C GLU A 193 -18.16 1.71 -5.60
N GLN A 194 -18.96 2.19 -6.56
CA GLN A 194 -18.61 3.33 -7.39
C GLN A 194 -18.42 4.60 -6.55
N TYR A 195 -19.25 4.80 -5.54
CA TYR A 195 -19.12 5.92 -4.59
C TYR A 195 -17.83 5.83 -3.78
N GLN A 196 -17.46 4.63 -3.29
CA GLN A 196 -16.21 4.42 -2.55
C GLN A 196 -14.98 4.70 -3.41
N TRP A 197 -15.00 4.29 -4.69
CA TRP A 197 -13.93 4.65 -5.62
C TRP A 197 -13.81 6.16 -5.81
N ARG A 198 -14.93 6.88 -6.01
CA ARG A 198 -14.92 8.35 -6.12
C ARG A 198 -14.37 9.00 -4.85
N LEU A 199 -14.74 8.49 -3.69
CA LEU A 199 -14.23 8.97 -2.41
C LEU A 199 -12.71 8.80 -2.31
N ASP A 200 -12.18 7.66 -2.74
CA ASP A 200 -10.73 7.42 -2.81
C ASP A 200 -10.04 8.45 -3.70
N VAL A 201 -10.57 8.71 -4.89
CA VAL A 201 -10.02 9.71 -5.82
C VAL A 201 -10.01 11.11 -5.20
N ILE A 202 -11.11 11.52 -4.55
CA ILE A 202 -11.22 12.83 -3.88
C ILE A 202 -10.21 12.93 -2.72
N MET A 203 -10.13 11.92 -1.86
CA MET A 203 -9.20 11.88 -0.73
C MET A 203 -7.75 11.95 -1.21
N ASN A 204 -7.42 11.20 -2.25
CA ASN A 204 -6.08 11.20 -2.84
C ASN A 204 -5.73 12.54 -3.50
N ALA A 205 -6.67 13.18 -4.20
CA ALA A 205 -6.48 14.49 -4.81
C ALA A 205 -6.33 15.60 -3.76
N TYR A 206 -7.04 15.50 -2.65
CA TYR A 206 -6.87 16.42 -1.52
C TYR A 206 -5.55 16.20 -0.80
N GLY A 207 -5.20 14.96 -0.50
CA GLY A 207 -3.98 14.56 0.19
C GLY A 207 -3.91 15.00 1.65
N VAL A 208 -2.79 14.68 2.30
CA VAL A 208 -2.53 15.03 3.71
C VAL A 208 -1.31 15.94 3.79
N ARG A 209 -1.43 17.02 4.56
CA ARG A 209 -0.31 17.95 4.79
C ARG A 209 0.76 17.29 5.66
N VAL A 210 2.02 17.60 5.36
CA VAL A 210 3.17 17.09 6.10
C VAL A 210 4.03 18.22 6.65
N ASP A 211 4.67 17.95 7.79
CA ASP A 211 5.62 18.86 8.44
C ASP A 211 6.97 18.79 7.70
N THR A 212 7.18 19.72 6.79
CA THR A 212 8.39 19.78 5.96
C THR A 212 9.66 19.92 6.80
N GLY A 213 9.63 20.74 7.86
CA GLY A 213 10.79 20.91 8.74
C GLY A 213 11.17 19.62 9.47
N LEU A 214 10.15 18.83 9.91
CA LEU A 214 10.40 17.52 10.51
C LEU A 214 10.98 16.53 9.49
N ILE A 215 10.47 16.52 8.26
CA ILE A 215 10.98 15.63 7.20
C ILE A 215 12.43 15.95 6.87
N GLU A 216 12.76 17.21 6.63
CA GLU A 216 14.11 17.66 6.32
C GLU A 216 15.10 17.37 7.46
N GLY A 217 14.69 17.64 8.70
CA GLY A 217 15.47 17.32 9.88
C GLY A 217 15.71 15.83 10.04
N ALA A 218 14.67 15.03 9.82
CA ALA A 218 14.77 13.57 9.91
C ALA A 218 15.67 12.96 8.83
N LEU A 219 15.63 13.48 7.60
CA LEU A 219 16.53 13.07 6.51
C LEU A 219 17.98 13.39 6.88
N TYR A 220 18.24 14.63 7.33
CA TYR A 220 19.58 15.04 7.75
C TYR A 220 20.14 14.17 8.89
N ILE A 221 19.36 13.99 9.96
CA ILE A 221 19.76 13.19 11.13
C ILE A 221 19.95 11.71 10.77
N ASN A 222 19.10 11.17 9.88
CA ASN A 222 19.24 9.81 9.41
C ASN A 222 20.55 9.59 8.63
N ASP A 223 20.93 10.56 7.80
CA ASP A 223 22.18 10.50 7.02
C ASP A 223 23.40 10.55 7.95
N VAL A 224 23.41 11.48 8.92
CA VAL A 224 24.49 11.57 9.93
C VAL A 224 24.59 10.26 10.73
N SER A 225 23.47 9.75 11.23
CA SER A 225 23.42 8.50 12.00
C SER A 225 23.87 7.30 11.17
N THR A 226 23.46 7.22 9.91
CA THR A 226 23.87 6.15 9.00
C THR A 226 25.35 6.16 8.74
N GLN A 227 25.94 7.36 8.55
CA GLN A 227 27.38 7.52 8.34
C GLN A 227 28.17 7.09 9.58
N GLU A 228 27.83 7.61 10.76
CA GLU A 228 28.52 7.23 12.01
C GLU A 228 28.45 5.72 12.29
N LEU A 229 27.27 5.12 12.16
CA LEU A 229 27.10 3.68 12.37
C LEU A 229 27.86 2.86 11.33
N THR A 230 27.97 3.33 10.10
CA THR A 230 28.73 2.65 9.05
C THR A 230 30.23 2.76 9.32
N ASP A 231 30.72 3.93 9.72
CA ASP A 231 32.14 4.14 10.06
C ASP A 231 32.55 3.30 11.28
N GLU A 232 31.70 3.22 12.29
CA GLU A 232 31.90 2.35 13.45
C GLU A 232 31.93 0.87 13.03
N ALA A 233 30.98 0.42 12.18
CA ALA A 233 30.97 -0.95 11.67
C ALA A 233 32.22 -1.30 10.86
N VAL A 234 32.70 -0.38 10.03
CA VAL A 234 33.98 -0.54 9.30
C VAL A 234 35.16 -0.64 10.26
N SER A 235 35.19 0.21 11.30
CA SER A 235 36.24 0.19 12.32
C SER A 235 36.31 -1.13 13.10
N ILE A 236 35.15 -1.71 13.45
CA ILE A 236 35.04 -2.97 14.17
C ILE A 236 35.42 -4.14 13.25
N THR A 237 34.93 -4.18 12.04
CA THR A 237 35.01 -5.37 11.20
C THR A 237 36.16 -5.37 10.19
N GLY A 238 36.70 -4.21 9.84
CA GLY A 238 37.64 -4.03 8.74
C GLY A 238 37.07 -4.31 7.35
N LEU A 239 35.75 -4.55 7.24
CA LEU A 239 35.06 -4.89 5.97
C LEU A 239 34.85 -3.66 5.10
N ALA A 240 35.00 -3.80 3.78
CA ALA A 240 34.69 -2.73 2.82
C ALA A 240 33.20 -2.36 2.81
N ASN A 241 32.31 -3.32 3.07
CA ASN A 241 30.86 -3.10 3.18
C ASN A 241 30.25 -4.00 4.27
N PRO A 242 30.23 -3.54 5.53
CA PRO A 242 29.68 -4.29 6.65
C PRO A 242 28.15 -4.47 6.57
N ASN A 243 27.44 -3.81 5.64
CA ASN A 243 26.03 -4.06 5.36
C ASN A 243 25.78 -5.24 4.41
N SER A 244 26.80 -5.74 3.74
CA SER A 244 26.70 -6.89 2.84
C SER A 244 26.62 -8.19 3.62
N GLY A 245 25.56 -8.97 3.46
CA GLY A 245 25.45 -10.31 4.07
C GLY A 245 26.60 -11.22 3.65
N ALA A 246 27.07 -11.12 2.41
CA ALA A 246 28.18 -11.90 1.89
C ALA A 246 29.53 -11.60 2.59
N GLN A 247 29.70 -10.40 3.14
CA GLN A 247 30.90 -10.02 3.88
C GLN A 247 30.72 -10.19 5.41
N LEU A 248 29.56 -9.82 5.92
CA LEU A 248 29.33 -9.80 7.37
C LEU A 248 29.11 -11.19 7.96
N VAL A 249 28.41 -12.11 7.28
CA VAL A 249 28.14 -13.46 7.81
C VAL A 249 29.46 -14.25 8.07
N PRO A 250 30.42 -14.31 7.13
CA PRO A 250 31.71 -14.95 7.40
C PRO A 250 32.45 -14.31 8.57
N TRP A 251 32.48 -12.98 8.67
CA TRP A 251 33.10 -12.26 9.77
C TRP A 251 32.47 -12.62 11.13
N LEU A 252 31.12 -12.64 11.22
CA LEU A 252 30.41 -13.02 12.44
C LEU A 252 30.77 -14.44 12.89
N ASN A 253 30.79 -15.39 11.95
CA ASN A 253 31.13 -16.78 12.24
C ASN A 253 32.60 -16.96 12.66
N GLU A 254 33.50 -16.22 12.01
CA GLU A 254 34.92 -16.19 12.41
C GLU A 254 35.09 -15.69 13.84
N GLN A 255 34.43 -14.59 14.22
CA GLN A 255 34.50 -14.05 15.58
C GLN A 255 33.84 -14.97 16.62
N CYS A 256 32.85 -15.75 16.25
CA CYS A 256 32.23 -16.75 17.12
C CYS A 256 33.03 -18.05 17.23
N GLY A 257 33.99 -18.28 16.33
CA GLY A 257 34.77 -19.53 16.25
C GLY A 257 33.99 -20.75 15.74
N GLU A 258 32.76 -20.55 15.27
CA GLU A 258 31.88 -21.58 14.72
C GLU A 258 30.81 -20.98 13.80
N GLU A 259 30.18 -21.80 12.94
CA GLU A 259 29.10 -21.37 12.06
C GLU A 259 27.78 -21.20 12.83
N ARG A 260 27.51 -20.00 13.33
CA ARG A 260 26.26 -19.63 14.03
C ARG A 260 25.26 -18.85 13.19
N PHE A 261 25.75 -18.15 12.16
CA PHE A 261 24.93 -17.28 11.32
C PHE A 261 24.90 -17.81 9.89
N SER A 262 23.69 -18.03 9.35
CA SER A 262 23.44 -18.33 7.93
C SER A 262 23.04 -17.06 7.14
N ASP A 263 22.50 -16.07 7.83
CA ASP A 263 22.10 -14.78 7.27
C ASP A 263 22.13 -13.67 8.34
N ILE A 264 21.83 -12.45 7.90
CA ILE A 264 21.70 -11.26 8.76
C ILE A 264 20.31 -10.61 8.59
N GLN A 265 19.28 -11.43 8.37
CA GLN A 265 17.92 -10.96 8.29
C GLN A 265 17.43 -10.44 9.65
N LYS A 266 16.35 -9.66 9.60
CA LYS A 266 15.82 -9.01 10.81
C LYS A 266 15.50 -10.00 11.93
N ALA A 267 14.95 -11.17 11.60
CA ALA A 267 14.62 -12.20 12.59
C ALA A 267 15.86 -12.78 13.24
N THR A 268 16.84 -13.19 12.43
CA THR A 268 18.14 -13.76 12.89
C THR A 268 18.88 -12.78 13.80
N VAL A 269 18.95 -11.51 13.40
CA VAL A 269 19.61 -10.46 14.20
C VAL A 269 18.85 -10.21 15.52
N ALA A 270 17.51 -10.21 15.49
CA ALA A 270 16.71 -10.00 16.70
C ALA A 270 16.87 -11.15 17.70
N GLU A 271 16.81 -12.40 17.24
CA GLU A 271 17.03 -13.61 18.04
C GLU A 271 18.44 -13.64 18.68
N ALA A 272 19.46 -13.29 17.89
CA ALA A 272 20.82 -13.20 18.39
C ALA A 272 20.99 -12.13 19.49
N LEU A 273 20.31 -10.98 19.34
CA LEU A 273 20.34 -9.91 20.34
C LEU A 273 19.54 -10.23 21.62
N GLU A 274 18.53 -11.10 21.56
CA GLU A 274 17.83 -11.63 22.74
C GLU A 274 18.76 -12.51 23.60
N ASN A 275 19.70 -13.22 22.97
CA ASN A 275 20.67 -14.10 23.61
C ASN A 275 22.10 -13.53 23.50
N ARG A 276 22.26 -12.21 23.52
CA ARG A 276 23.51 -11.52 23.18
C ARG A 276 24.70 -11.92 24.02
N GLU A 277 24.47 -12.36 25.26
CA GLU A 277 25.52 -12.70 26.23
C GLU A 277 26.42 -13.89 25.81
N VAL A 278 25.93 -14.70 24.84
CA VAL A 278 26.72 -15.83 24.31
C VAL A 278 27.70 -15.43 23.20
N TYR A 279 27.68 -14.16 22.78
CA TYR A 279 28.53 -13.66 21.70
C TYR A 279 29.63 -12.74 22.20
N PRO A 280 30.80 -12.67 21.52
CA PRO A 280 31.83 -11.67 21.77
C PRO A 280 31.29 -10.23 21.70
N GLU A 281 31.90 -9.32 22.42
CA GLU A 281 31.46 -7.91 22.54
C GLU A 281 31.36 -7.21 21.16
N GLU A 282 32.35 -7.47 20.28
CA GLU A 282 32.40 -6.94 18.93
C GLU A 282 31.22 -7.46 18.06
N VAL A 283 30.88 -8.75 18.22
CA VAL A 283 29.72 -9.35 17.55
C VAL A 283 28.43 -8.73 18.07
N GLN A 284 28.28 -8.60 19.40
CA GLN A 284 27.09 -7.94 19.97
C GLN A 284 26.91 -6.52 19.41
N ARG A 285 28.00 -5.74 19.42
CA ARG A 285 27.97 -4.37 18.92
C ARG A 285 27.65 -4.31 17.43
N MET A 286 28.25 -5.20 16.63
CA MET A 286 27.95 -5.25 15.18
C MET A 286 26.49 -5.65 14.90
N LEU A 287 25.91 -6.56 15.67
CA LEU A 287 24.49 -6.91 15.55
C LEU A 287 23.57 -5.73 15.92
N GLU A 288 23.91 -4.96 16.97
CA GLU A 288 23.19 -3.73 17.31
C GLU A 288 23.23 -2.69 16.16
N ILE A 289 24.43 -2.47 15.60
CA ILE A 289 24.59 -1.56 14.44
C ILE A 289 23.78 -2.08 13.25
N ARG A 290 23.84 -3.38 12.97
CA ARG A 290 23.08 -3.99 11.88
C ARG A 290 21.57 -3.83 12.06
N GLN A 291 21.07 -3.99 13.28
CA GLN A 291 19.66 -3.76 13.61
C GLN A 291 19.26 -2.31 13.34
N GLN A 292 20.09 -1.35 13.73
CA GLN A 292 19.84 0.08 13.55
C GLN A 292 19.88 0.47 12.07
N LEU A 293 20.92 0.07 11.33
CA LEU A 293 21.03 0.31 9.87
C LEU A 293 19.95 -0.40 9.07
N GLY A 294 19.43 -1.52 9.58
CA GLY A 294 18.31 -2.27 9.01
C GLY A 294 16.93 -1.61 9.17
N LYS A 295 16.80 -0.42 9.79
CA LYS A 295 15.54 0.25 10.07
C LYS A 295 14.94 0.88 8.81
N THR A 296 14.33 0.06 7.96
CA THR A 296 13.79 0.48 6.66
C THR A 296 12.61 1.46 6.74
N SER A 297 11.96 1.60 7.90
CA SER A 297 10.84 2.53 8.10
C SER A 297 11.22 3.99 7.84
N ASN A 298 12.48 4.39 8.08
CA ASN A 298 12.96 5.76 7.87
C ASN A 298 12.94 6.18 6.38
N LYS A 299 12.93 5.21 5.45
CA LYS A 299 12.69 5.49 4.02
C LYS A 299 11.35 6.18 3.73
N LYS A 300 10.41 6.14 4.69
CA LYS A 300 9.13 6.86 4.57
C LYS A 300 9.29 8.37 4.56
N TYR A 301 10.33 8.94 5.19
CA TYR A 301 10.65 10.36 5.06
C TYR A 301 11.07 10.71 3.62
N VAL A 302 11.89 9.86 2.99
CA VAL A 302 12.25 10.00 1.58
C VAL A 302 11.00 9.93 0.68
N ALA A 303 10.09 8.99 0.96
CA ALA A 303 8.84 8.85 0.22
C ALA A 303 7.93 10.08 0.38
N MET A 304 7.83 10.64 1.59
CA MET A 304 7.07 11.87 1.86
C MET A 304 7.67 13.06 1.12
N ASP A 305 8.99 13.25 1.19
CA ASP A 305 9.69 14.34 0.53
C ASP A 305 9.55 14.27 -0.99
N THR A 306 9.74 13.08 -1.57
CA THR A 306 9.61 12.84 -3.01
C THR A 306 8.19 13.09 -3.51
N ALA A 307 7.16 12.64 -2.77
CA ALA A 307 5.76 12.75 -3.18
C ALA A 307 5.09 14.06 -2.76
N LYS A 308 5.72 14.85 -1.91
CA LYS A 308 5.23 16.17 -1.46
C LYS A 308 5.05 17.11 -2.66
N GLY A 309 3.83 17.62 -2.82
CA GLY A 309 3.45 18.55 -3.87
C GLY A 309 2.89 19.87 -3.34
N GLU A 310 2.04 20.51 -4.13
CA GLU A 310 1.41 21.79 -3.81
C GLU A 310 0.80 21.81 -2.41
N GLY A 311 1.10 22.84 -1.61
CA GLY A 311 0.59 23.06 -0.26
C GLY A 311 1.17 22.10 0.79
N ASP A 312 2.40 21.61 0.58
CA ASP A 312 3.07 20.62 1.44
C ASP A 312 2.25 19.36 1.67
N ARG A 313 1.50 18.92 0.65
CA ARG A 313 0.64 17.74 0.73
C ARG A 313 1.21 16.56 0.00
N VAL A 314 1.16 15.41 0.64
CA VAL A 314 1.36 14.12 0.00
C VAL A 314 0.00 13.59 -0.45
N ARG A 315 -0.10 13.29 -1.73
CA ARG A 315 -1.32 12.84 -2.42
C ARG A 315 -1.16 11.42 -2.95
N GLY A 316 -2.27 10.74 -3.24
CA GLY A 316 -2.21 9.35 -3.74
C GLY A 316 -1.78 8.34 -2.69
N LEU A 317 -2.23 8.50 -1.46
CA LEU A 317 -1.83 7.68 -0.31
C LEU A 317 -2.60 6.38 -0.19
N THR A 318 -3.72 6.25 -0.88
CA THR A 318 -4.62 5.10 -0.83
C THR A 318 -4.98 4.59 -2.22
N GLN A 319 -5.45 3.37 -2.28
CA GLN A 319 -6.11 2.80 -3.45
C GLN A 319 -7.31 1.98 -3.00
N TYR A 320 -8.48 2.38 -3.46
CA TYR A 320 -9.70 1.59 -3.30
C TYR A 320 -9.56 0.24 -4.01
N TYR A 321 -10.03 -0.83 -3.36
CA TYR A 321 -9.87 -2.21 -3.85
C TYR A 321 -8.41 -2.64 -4.10
N GLY A 322 -7.43 -1.95 -3.49
CA GLY A 322 -6.00 -2.17 -3.75
C GLY A 322 -5.46 -3.52 -3.25
N ALA A 323 -6.15 -4.17 -2.30
CA ALA A 323 -5.92 -5.56 -1.90
C ALA A 323 -6.92 -6.45 -2.66
N ASN A 324 -6.62 -6.77 -3.90
CA ASN A 324 -7.50 -7.39 -4.87
C ASN A 324 -8.18 -8.70 -4.43
N ARG A 325 -7.55 -9.49 -3.55
CA ARG A 325 -8.16 -10.75 -3.03
C ARG A 325 -9.29 -10.51 -2.03
N THR A 326 -9.32 -9.36 -1.36
CA THR A 326 -10.23 -9.10 -0.24
C THR A 326 -11.05 -7.82 -0.42
N GLY A 327 -10.81 -7.04 -1.48
CA GLY A 327 -11.44 -5.76 -1.71
C GLY A 327 -11.05 -4.65 -0.71
N ARG A 328 -10.10 -4.91 0.20
CA ARG A 328 -9.65 -3.90 1.17
C ARG A 328 -8.92 -2.75 0.48
N TRP A 329 -9.00 -1.57 1.08
CA TRP A 329 -8.15 -0.43 0.74
C TRP A 329 -6.68 -0.79 0.96
N ALA A 330 -5.81 -0.36 0.06
CA ALA A 330 -4.36 -0.53 0.21
C ALA A 330 -3.66 0.83 0.32
N GLY A 331 -2.61 0.89 1.14
CA GLY A 331 -1.72 2.04 1.19
C GLY A 331 -0.83 2.13 -0.05
N ARG A 332 -0.57 3.36 -0.48
CA ARG A 332 0.36 3.68 -1.58
C ARG A 332 1.42 4.66 -1.10
N LEU A 333 2.53 4.77 -1.82
CA LEU A 333 3.66 5.66 -1.52
C LEU A 333 4.17 5.48 -0.08
N VAL A 334 3.71 6.28 0.85
CA VAL A 334 4.13 6.24 2.27
C VAL A 334 3.54 5.04 3.02
N GLN A 335 2.45 4.44 2.53
CA GLN A 335 1.73 3.33 3.16
C GLN A 335 1.35 3.64 4.63
N MET A 336 0.44 4.60 4.80
CA MET A 336 0.02 5.11 6.13
C MET A 336 -0.48 4.02 7.07
N GLN A 337 -1.08 2.93 6.57
CA GLN A 337 -1.56 1.80 7.35
C GLN A 337 -0.44 1.04 8.06
N ASN A 338 0.79 1.13 7.54
CA ASN A 338 1.97 0.41 8.02
C ASN A 338 2.98 1.33 8.72
N LEU A 339 2.52 2.42 9.33
CA LEU A 339 3.41 3.30 10.10
C LEU A 339 3.74 2.67 11.45
N PRO A 340 5.01 2.77 11.90
CA PRO A 340 5.41 2.31 13.22
C PRO A 340 4.56 2.95 14.34
N ARG A 341 4.40 2.21 15.43
CA ARG A 341 3.81 2.77 16.66
C ARG A 341 4.85 3.63 17.37
N ASN A 342 4.36 4.68 18.01
CA ASN A 342 5.18 5.50 18.90
C ASN A 342 4.94 5.08 20.37
N TYR A 343 6.01 4.98 21.12
CA TYR A 343 6.02 4.69 22.56
C TYR A 343 6.93 5.67 23.34
N ILE A 344 7.61 6.58 22.68
CA ILE A 344 8.33 7.69 23.31
C ILE A 344 7.31 8.62 23.96
N LYS A 345 7.50 8.89 25.25
CA LYS A 345 6.58 9.76 26.04
C LYS A 345 6.74 11.25 25.72
N THR A 346 7.92 11.65 25.28
CA THR A 346 8.32 13.05 24.99
C THR A 346 8.41 13.29 23.47
N LEU A 347 7.37 12.89 22.73
CA LEU A 347 7.33 13.00 21.26
C LEU A 347 7.57 14.43 20.76
N ASP A 348 6.95 15.43 21.39
CA ASP A 348 7.07 16.82 20.96
C ASP A 348 8.50 17.33 21.12
N TYR A 349 9.18 16.96 22.20
CA TYR A 349 10.58 17.33 22.41
C TYR A 349 11.51 16.66 21.39
N ALA A 350 11.30 15.36 21.12
CA ALA A 350 12.05 14.65 20.08
C ALA A 350 11.83 15.27 18.70
N ARG A 351 10.60 15.70 18.39
CA ARG A 351 10.28 16.42 17.13
C ARG A 351 11.06 17.72 17.01
N GLU A 352 11.14 18.52 18.08
CA GLU A 352 11.86 19.80 18.07
C GLU A 352 13.36 19.58 17.84
N LEU A 353 14.01 18.62 18.51
CA LEU A 353 15.40 18.27 18.26
C LEU A 353 15.63 17.88 16.80
N VAL A 354 14.73 17.07 16.22
CA VAL A 354 14.83 16.68 14.82
C VAL A 354 14.68 17.88 13.89
N LYS A 355 13.73 18.77 14.12
CA LYS A 355 13.54 20.00 13.32
C LYS A 355 14.74 20.94 13.39
N GLN A 356 15.38 21.00 14.55
CA GLN A 356 16.62 21.76 14.77
C GLN A 356 17.88 21.06 14.21
N LYS A 357 17.74 19.82 13.71
CA LYS A 357 18.85 18.97 13.24
C LYS A 357 19.87 18.68 14.34
N ASP A 358 19.43 18.68 15.60
CA ASP A 358 20.27 18.39 16.75
C ASP A 358 20.45 16.87 16.94
N TYR A 359 21.38 16.31 16.18
CA TYR A 359 21.74 14.90 16.24
C TYR A 359 22.33 14.52 17.60
N ALA A 360 23.21 15.38 18.15
CA ALA A 360 23.90 15.10 19.41
C ALA A 360 22.90 15.03 20.59
N GLY A 361 21.98 16.00 20.65
CA GLY A 361 20.92 16.03 21.65
C GLY A 361 19.98 14.83 21.52
N LEU A 362 19.60 14.45 20.28
CA LEU A 362 18.72 13.31 20.03
C LEU A 362 19.41 11.99 20.47
N ARG A 363 20.68 11.81 20.13
CA ARG A 363 21.48 10.64 20.52
C ARG A 363 21.66 10.54 22.04
N LEU A 364 21.95 11.67 22.69
CA LEU A 364 22.17 11.72 24.14
C LEU A 364 20.89 11.32 24.90
N LEU A 365 19.73 11.80 24.47
CA LEU A 365 18.48 11.63 25.22
C LEU A 365 17.73 10.34 24.89
N TYR A 366 17.87 9.82 23.68
CA TYR A 366 17.09 8.68 23.19
C TYR A 366 17.95 7.46 22.82
N GLY A 367 19.26 7.60 22.73
CA GLY A 367 20.21 6.53 22.42
C GLY A 367 20.10 6.01 21.00
N ASN A 368 19.02 5.30 20.66
CA ASN A 368 18.80 4.71 19.35
C ASN A 368 18.13 5.71 18.39
N VAL A 369 18.93 6.46 17.65
CA VAL A 369 18.46 7.50 16.73
C VAL A 369 17.56 6.95 15.60
N PRO A 370 17.92 5.87 14.88
CA PRO A 370 17.05 5.31 13.84
C PRO A 370 15.70 4.85 14.37
N ASP A 371 15.61 4.30 15.57
CA ASP A 371 14.34 3.93 16.18
C ASP A 371 13.52 5.16 16.58
N THR A 372 14.14 6.18 17.16
CA THR A 372 13.50 7.44 17.49
C THR A 372 12.89 8.09 16.26
N LEU A 373 13.64 8.22 15.15
CA LEU A 373 13.14 8.72 13.89
C LEU A 373 11.94 7.90 13.38
N SER A 374 12.04 6.56 13.49
CA SER A 374 10.95 5.66 13.09
C SER A 374 9.65 5.95 13.85
N GLN A 375 9.72 6.24 15.13
CA GLN A 375 8.55 6.56 15.96
C GLN A 375 7.94 7.93 15.63
N LEU A 376 8.71 8.87 15.10
CA LEU A 376 8.24 10.20 14.71
C LEU A 376 7.54 10.24 13.34
N ILE A 377 7.64 9.20 12.51
CA ILE A 377 7.09 9.19 11.14
C ILE A 377 5.60 9.57 11.12
N ARG A 378 4.80 9.00 12.01
CA ARG A 378 3.36 9.29 12.09
C ARG A 378 3.08 10.76 12.39
N THR A 379 3.93 11.39 13.17
CA THR A 379 3.78 12.78 13.59
C THR A 379 4.17 13.78 12.49
N ALA A 380 4.75 13.30 11.39
CA ALA A 380 5.00 14.13 10.21
C ALA A 380 3.71 14.51 9.45
N PHE A 381 2.63 13.73 9.62
CA PHE A 381 1.32 14.13 9.11
C PHE A 381 0.70 15.16 10.05
N ILE A 382 0.37 16.33 9.51
CA ILE A 382 -0.21 17.44 10.26
C ILE A 382 -1.53 17.90 9.64
N PRO A 383 -2.48 18.42 10.44
CA PRO A 383 -3.68 19.04 9.91
C PRO A 383 -3.34 20.35 9.18
N SER A 384 -4.26 20.82 8.33
CA SER A 384 -4.21 22.18 7.81
C SER A 384 -4.42 23.19 8.94
N GLU A 385 -3.97 24.42 8.72
CA GLU A 385 -4.22 25.50 9.66
C GLU A 385 -5.72 25.66 9.95
N GLY A 386 -6.06 25.83 11.21
CA GLY A 386 -7.44 25.89 11.67
C GLY A 386 -8.21 24.57 11.68
N HIS A 387 -7.56 23.44 11.35
CA HIS A 387 -8.15 22.11 11.32
C HIS A 387 -7.54 21.18 12.36
N LYS A 388 -8.21 20.06 12.60
CA LYS A 388 -7.69 18.96 13.43
C LYS A 388 -7.98 17.63 12.76
N PHE A 389 -7.18 16.61 13.09
CA PHE A 389 -7.53 15.23 12.75
C PHE A 389 -8.59 14.71 13.71
N VAL A 390 -9.62 14.08 13.16
CA VAL A 390 -10.56 13.25 13.91
C VAL A 390 -10.21 11.80 13.56
N VAL A 391 -9.69 11.07 14.55
CA VAL A 391 -9.23 9.70 14.37
C VAL A 391 -10.18 8.75 15.08
N SER A 392 -10.75 7.81 14.34
CA SER A 392 -11.68 6.81 14.84
C SER A 392 -11.36 5.46 14.21
N ASP A 393 -11.50 4.38 14.97
CA ASP A 393 -11.29 3.00 14.53
C ASP A 393 -12.40 2.10 15.06
N PHE A 394 -12.78 1.11 14.25
CA PHE A 394 -13.75 0.11 14.66
C PHE A 394 -13.10 -0.90 15.61
N SER A 395 -13.59 -0.97 16.83
CA SER A 395 -13.10 -1.93 17.83
C SER A 395 -13.43 -3.37 17.42
N ALA A 396 -12.40 -4.20 17.20
CA ALA A 396 -12.51 -5.62 16.88
C ALA A 396 -13.50 -5.93 15.74
N ILE A 397 -13.49 -5.14 14.67
CA ILE A 397 -14.51 -5.21 13.59
C ILE A 397 -14.60 -6.61 12.97
N GLU A 398 -13.49 -7.29 12.77
CA GLU A 398 -13.47 -8.62 12.17
C GLU A 398 -14.18 -9.64 13.05
N ALA A 399 -13.96 -9.62 14.37
CA ALA A 399 -14.63 -10.49 15.31
C ALA A 399 -16.14 -10.21 15.39
N ARG A 400 -16.54 -8.95 15.25
CA ARG A 400 -17.97 -8.56 15.19
C ARG A 400 -18.65 -9.09 13.94
N VAL A 401 -18.02 -8.86 12.78
CA VAL A 401 -18.60 -9.22 11.48
C VAL A 401 -18.71 -10.74 11.34
N ILE A 402 -17.68 -11.51 11.70
CA ILE A 402 -17.73 -12.96 11.58
C ILE A 402 -18.77 -13.57 12.52
N ALA A 403 -18.89 -13.05 13.74
CA ALA A 403 -19.91 -13.50 14.69
C ALA A 403 -21.34 -13.17 14.22
N TRP A 404 -21.52 -11.99 13.63
CA TRP A 404 -22.81 -11.58 13.06
C TRP A 404 -23.20 -12.45 11.87
N LEU A 405 -22.29 -12.68 10.93
CA LEU A 405 -22.50 -13.53 9.76
C LEU A 405 -22.82 -14.98 10.15
N ALA A 406 -22.12 -15.53 11.15
CA ALA A 406 -22.32 -16.88 11.63
C ALA A 406 -23.54 -17.04 12.55
N GLY A 407 -24.08 -15.94 13.08
CA GLY A 407 -25.09 -15.97 14.13
C GLY A 407 -24.55 -16.47 15.48
N GLU A 408 -23.26 -16.23 15.80
CA GLU A 408 -22.66 -16.61 17.08
C GLU A 408 -23.15 -15.68 18.21
N GLN A 409 -24.21 -16.06 18.86
CA GLN A 409 -24.99 -15.19 19.76
C GLN A 409 -24.18 -14.68 20.94
N TRP A 410 -23.42 -15.53 21.63
CA TRP A 410 -22.67 -15.12 22.81
C TRP A 410 -21.63 -14.02 22.49
N VAL A 411 -21.00 -14.08 21.31
CA VAL A 411 -20.06 -13.05 20.86
C VAL A 411 -20.80 -11.74 20.57
N ASN A 412 -21.95 -11.81 19.91
CA ASN A 412 -22.79 -10.64 19.62
C ASN A 412 -23.28 -9.97 20.92
N GLU A 413 -23.70 -10.76 21.92
CA GLU A 413 -24.11 -10.27 23.24
C GLU A 413 -22.95 -9.59 23.99
N VAL A 414 -21.73 -10.16 23.94
CA VAL A 414 -20.54 -9.51 24.52
C VAL A 414 -20.33 -8.13 23.92
N PHE A 415 -20.44 -8.00 22.61
CA PHE A 415 -20.27 -6.72 21.93
C PHE A 415 -21.43 -5.74 22.18
N ALA A 416 -22.65 -6.23 22.38
CA ALA A 416 -23.81 -5.41 22.71
C ALA A 416 -23.79 -4.89 24.15
N THR A 417 -23.04 -5.55 25.04
CA THR A 417 -22.98 -5.22 26.48
C THR A 417 -21.66 -4.52 26.84
N HIS A 418 -20.65 -5.27 27.22
CA HIS A 418 -19.41 -4.71 27.80
C HIS A 418 -18.22 -4.68 26.83
N GLY A 419 -18.28 -5.36 25.67
CA GLY A 419 -17.25 -5.35 24.63
C GLY A 419 -15.91 -6.02 24.97
N LYS A 420 -15.78 -6.66 26.12
CA LYS A 420 -14.53 -7.31 26.59
C LYS A 420 -14.35 -8.68 25.93
N ILE A 421 -14.19 -8.68 24.62
CA ILE A 421 -14.18 -9.94 23.83
C ILE A 421 -13.03 -10.87 24.21
N TYR A 422 -11.84 -10.37 24.55
CA TYR A 422 -10.70 -11.20 24.89
C TYR A 422 -10.87 -11.93 26.21
N GLU A 423 -11.42 -11.25 27.21
CA GLU A 423 -11.79 -11.82 28.50
C GLU A 423 -12.92 -12.83 28.34
N ALA A 424 -13.94 -12.50 27.58
CA ALA A 424 -15.07 -13.39 27.32
C ALA A 424 -14.66 -14.63 26.52
N THR A 425 -13.79 -14.49 25.51
CA THR A 425 -13.23 -15.63 24.77
C THR A 425 -12.45 -16.57 25.71
N ALA A 426 -11.60 -16.01 26.57
CA ALA A 426 -10.88 -16.81 27.56
C ALA A 426 -11.82 -17.48 28.55
N ALA A 427 -12.87 -16.80 29.01
CA ALA A 427 -13.90 -17.35 29.89
C ALA A 427 -14.59 -18.58 29.26
N GLN A 428 -14.99 -18.47 28.00
CA GLN A 428 -15.62 -19.57 27.25
C GLN A 428 -14.65 -20.75 27.02
N MET A 429 -13.39 -20.45 26.68
CA MET A 429 -12.40 -21.50 26.41
C MET A 429 -11.99 -22.29 27.64
N PHE A 430 -11.91 -21.64 28.80
CA PHE A 430 -11.33 -22.23 30.03
C PHE A 430 -12.37 -22.48 31.13
N GLY A 431 -13.65 -22.14 30.89
CA GLY A 431 -14.71 -22.35 31.87
C GLY A 431 -14.59 -21.48 33.13
N VAL A 432 -13.98 -20.31 33.01
CA VAL A 432 -13.72 -19.36 34.11
C VAL A 432 -14.68 -18.16 33.96
N PRO A 433 -15.36 -17.71 35.04
CA PRO A 433 -16.19 -16.51 34.97
C PRO A 433 -15.44 -15.28 34.48
N VAL A 434 -16.06 -14.48 33.60
CA VAL A 434 -15.39 -13.33 32.92
C VAL A 434 -14.89 -12.26 33.89
N ASP A 435 -15.58 -12.08 35.02
CA ASP A 435 -15.22 -11.16 36.10
C ASP A 435 -13.93 -11.57 36.85
N ARG A 436 -13.61 -12.88 36.87
CA ARG A 436 -12.33 -13.37 37.40
C ARG A 436 -11.16 -13.02 36.50
N ILE A 437 -11.36 -12.83 35.19
CA ILE A 437 -10.31 -12.45 34.23
C ILE A 437 -10.12 -10.93 34.25
N ALA A 438 -9.80 -10.39 35.43
CA ALA A 438 -9.58 -8.98 35.69
C ALA A 438 -8.19 -8.72 36.23
N LYS A 439 -7.67 -7.49 36.01
CA LYS A 439 -6.36 -7.08 36.52
C LYS A 439 -6.30 -7.26 38.05
N GLY A 440 -5.24 -7.92 38.51
CA GLY A 440 -5.03 -8.25 39.92
C GLY A 440 -5.42 -9.68 40.29
N ASN A 441 -6.15 -10.40 39.46
CA ASN A 441 -6.47 -11.81 39.67
C ASN A 441 -5.49 -12.73 38.93
N PRO A 442 -5.18 -13.92 39.44
CA PRO A 442 -4.32 -14.91 38.77
C PRO A 442 -4.82 -15.27 37.35
N GLU A 443 -6.13 -15.36 37.19
CA GLU A 443 -6.79 -15.72 35.93
C GLU A 443 -6.65 -14.66 34.83
N TYR A 444 -6.15 -13.45 35.16
CA TYR A 444 -5.92 -12.40 34.15
C TYR A 444 -4.92 -12.81 33.07
N SER A 445 -4.02 -13.73 33.36
CA SER A 445 -3.10 -14.31 32.36
C SER A 445 -3.83 -14.99 31.19
N LEU A 446 -5.02 -15.56 31.43
CA LEU A 446 -5.86 -16.22 30.41
C LEU A 446 -6.34 -15.24 29.35
N ARG A 447 -6.47 -13.94 29.69
CA ARG A 447 -6.84 -12.89 28.73
C ARG A 447 -5.93 -12.86 27.51
N GLN A 448 -4.63 -13.12 27.70
CA GLN A 448 -3.68 -13.14 26.59
C GLN A 448 -3.97 -14.31 25.64
N LYS A 449 -4.29 -15.48 26.17
CA LYS A 449 -4.72 -16.65 25.37
C LYS A 449 -6.00 -16.35 24.60
N GLY A 450 -6.99 -15.74 25.23
CA GLY A 450 -8.24 -15.31 24.58
C GLY A 450 -8.00 -14.25 23.49
N LYS A 451 -7.07 -13.32 23.70
CA LYS A 451 -6.71 -12.31 22.71
C LYS A 451 -6.10 -12.93 21.46
N VAL A 452 -5.11 -13.79 21.61
CA VAL A 452 -4.43 -14.45 20.49
C VAL A 452 -5.42 -15.32 19.71
N ALA A 453 -6.24 -16.10 20.41
CA ALA A 453 -7.27 -16.95 19.81
C ALA A 453 -8.28 -16.13 19.01
N THR A 454 -8.82 -15.03 19.58
CA THR A 454 -9.77 -14.14 18.88
C THR A 454 -9.18 -13.55 17.59
N LEU A 455 -7.91 -13.15 17.60
CA LEU A 455 -7.27 -12.51 16.46
C LEU A 455 -6.86 -13.49 15.36
N ALA A 456 -6.48 -14.73 15.71
CA ALA A 456 -5.91 -15.70 14.78
C ALA A 456 -6.92 -16.69 14.21
N LEU A 457 -7.96 -17.06 14.98
CA LEU A 457 -8.78 -18.23 14.68
C LEU A 457 -10.10 -17.93 13.95
N GLY A 458 -10.52 -16.67 13.88
CA GLY A 458 -11.80 -16.26 13.27
C GLY A 458 -11.99 -16.67 11.81
N TYR A 459 -10.89 -16.84 11.07
CA TYR A 459 -10.88 -17.22 9.65
C TYR A 459 -10.27 -18.60 9.40
N GLN A 460 -10.74 -19.60 10.13
CA GLN A 460 -10.30 -21.00 10.00
C GLN A 460 -8.78 -21.21 10.31
N GLY A 461 -8.16 -20.25 11.02
CA GLY A 461 -6.78 -20.37 11.44
C GLY A 461 -6.52 -21.60 12.33
N GLY A 462 -5.29 -22.09 12.31
CA GLY A 462 -4.81 -23.18 13.17
C GLY A 462 -3.58 -22.73 13.99
N THR A 463 -2.78 -23.68 14.45
CA THR A 463 -1.56 -23.43 15.24
C THR A 463 -0.59 -22.50 14.53
N SER A 464 -0.38 -22.67 13.22
CA SER A 464 0.49 -21.79 12.43
C SER A 464 0.00 -20.33 12.43
N ALA A 465 -1.31 -20.09 12.44
CA ALA A 465 -1.87 -18.74 12.52
C ALA A 465 -1.62 -18.11 13.91
N LEU A 466 -1.70 -18.92 14.98
CA LEU A 466 -1.36 -18.46 16.34
C LEU A 466 0.10 -18.05 16.43
N ILE A 467 1.02 -18.86 15.89
CA ILE A 467 2.47 -18.55 15.83
C ILE A 467 2.70 -17.26 15.04
N ALA A 468 2.12 -17.14 13.85
CA ALA A 468 2.25 -15.94 13.02
C ALA A 468 1.72 -14.66 13.69
N MET A 469 0.73 -14.78 14.57
CA MET A 469 0.20 -13.69 15.41
C MET A 469 1.02 -13.43 16.67
N GLY A 470 2.16 -14.11 16.83
CA GLY A 470 3.08 -13.90 17.94
C GLY A 470 2.71 -14.63 19.23
N ALA A 471 1.99 -15.75 19.15
CA ALA A 471 1.61 -16.53 20.34
C ALA A 471 2.80 -16.89 21.22
N LEU A 472 3.91 -17.32 20.62
CA LEU A 472 5.13 -17.69 21.35
C LEU A 472 5.75 -16.48 22.07
N ASN A 473 5.83 -15.33 21.40
CA ASN A 473 6.33 -14.07 21.98
C ASN A 473 5.41 -13.52 23.10
N MET A 474 4.20 -14.04 23.20
CA MET A 474 3.21 -13.70 24.23
C MET A 474 3.23 -14.71 25.40
N GLY A 475 4.22 -15.62 25.43
CA GLY A 475 4.43 -16.57 26.52
C GLY A 475 3.63 -17.87 26.41
N LEU A 476 3.09 -18.19 25.21
CA LEU A 476 2.50 -19.50 24.95
C LEU A 476 3.55 -20.48 24.43
N THR A 477 3.44 -21.73 24.79
CA THR A 477 4.30 -22.80 24.26
C THR A 477 3.66 -23.46 23.02
N GLU A 478 4.46 -24.06 22.15
CA GLU A 478 3.93 -24.78 20.98
C GLU A 478 2.97 -25.90 21.36
N ASP A 479 3.22 -26.60 22.48
CA ASP A 479 2.39 -27.69 22.97
C ASP A 479 0.99 -27.22 23.43
N GLU A 480 0.83 -25.96 23.82
CA GLU A 480 -0.46 -25.38 24.21
C GLU A 480 -1.34 -25.01 23.01
N LEU A 481 -0.75 -24.77 21.83
CA LEU A 481 -1.47 -24.21 20.69
C LEU A 481 -2.58 -25.12 20.14
N PRO A 482 -2.41 -26.45 20.02
CA PRO A 482 -3.49 -27.33 19.58
C PRO A 482 -4.71 -27.31 20.50
N ASP A 483 -4.50 -27.27 21.82
CA ASP A 483 -5.58 -27.19 22.80
C ASP A 483 -6.34 -25.86 22.70
N ILE A 484 -5.61 -24.75 22.53
CA ILE A 484 -6.20 -23.42 22.32
C ILE A 484 -7.11 -23.42 21.08
N VAL A 485 -6.64 -23.98 19.95
CA VAL A 485 -7.42 -24.09 18.71
C VAL A 485 -8.69 -24.91 18.95
N SER A 486 -8.57 -26.07 19.62
CA SER A 486 -9.69 -26.94 19.91
C SER A 486 -10.76 -26.27 20.78
N ARG A 487 -10.33 -25.65 21.89
CA ARG A 487 -11.25 -24.95 22.82
C ARG A 487 -11.93 -23.77 22.14
N TRP A 488 -11.21 -23.00 21.34
CA TRP A 488 -11.82 -21.88 20.63
C TRP A 488 -12.90 -22.35 19.63
N ARG A 489 -12.61 -23.41 18.87
CA ARG A 489 -13.59 -23.99 17.91
C ARG A 489 -14.82 -24.58 18.62
N GLN A 490 -14.65 -25.15 19.80
CA GLN A 490 -15.76 -25.62 20.63
C GLN A 490 -16.59 -24.46 21.19
N ALA A 491 -15.95 -23.38 21.59
CA ALA A 491 -16.61 -22.17 22.10
C ALA A 491 -17.33 -21.38 20.99
N ASN A 492 -16.95 -21.56 19.71
CA ASN A 492 -17.49 -20.85 18.57
C ASN A 492 -18.04 -21.81 17.48
N PRO A 493 -19.03 -22.64 17.81
CA PRO A 493 -19.49 -23.69 16.89
C PRO A 493 -20.12 -23.11 15.63
N ARG A 494 -20.86 -22.01 15.71
CA ARG A 494 -21.52 -21.42 14.55
C ARG A 494 -20.53 -20.75 13.57
N ILE A 495 -19.46 -20.15 14.08
CA ILE A 495 -18.38 -19.63 13.23
C ILE A 495 -17.68 -20.79 12.49
N ARG A 496 -17.36 -21.87 13.21
CA ARG A 496 -16.79 -23.09 12.63
C ARG A 496 -17.70 -23.68 11.53
N ASP A 497 -18.99 -23.81 11.81
CA ASP A 497 -19.96 -24.38 10.89
C ASP A 497 -20.15 -23.48 9.64
N LEU A 498 -20.06 -22.15 9.80
CA LEU A 498 -20.08 -21.21 8.68
C LEU A 498 -18.91 -21.48 7.70
N TRP A 499 -17.68 -21.72 8.19
CA TRP A 499 -16.55 -22.00 7.31
C TRP A 499 -16.80 -23.22 6.42
N TYR A 500 -17.26 -24.33 7.02
CA TYR A 500 -17.55 -25.55 6.28
C TYR A 500 -18.77 -25.39 5.35
N ALA A 501 -19.76 -24.62 5.75
CA ALA A 501 -20.89 -24.34 4.87
C ALA A 501 -20.47 -23.57 3.62
N VAL A 502 -19.60 -22.55 3.76
CA VAL A 502 -19.06 -21.78 2.63
C VAL A 502 -18.18 -22.67 1.73
N GLU A 503 -17.30 -23.48 2.31
CA GLU A 503 -16.46 -24.42 1.56
C GLU A 503 -17.29 -25.43 0.77
N ASN A 504 -18.28 -26.06 1.42
CA ASN A 504 -19.16 -27.02 0.78
C ASN A 504 -20.01 -26.39 -0.33
N ALA A 505 -20.50 -25.16 -0.14
CA ALA A 505 -21.23 -24.44 -1.18
C ALA A 505 -20.34 -24.16 -2.39
N ALA A 506 -19.09 -23.71 -2.17
CA ALA A 506 -18.14 -23.50 -3.25
C ALA A 506 -17.84 -24.79 -4.03
N LEU A 507 -17.59 -25.89 -3.32
CA LEU A 507 -17.36 -27.21 -3.95
C LEU A 507 -18.58 -27.68 -4.75
N ALA A 508 -19.79 -27.52 -4.22
CA ALA A 508 -21.01 -27.88 -4.91
C ALA A 508 -21.19 -27.11 -6.23
N VAL A 509 -20.98 -25.79 -6.19
CA VAL A 509 -21.06 -24.95 -7.41
C VAL A 509 -20.00 -25.38 -8.44
N MET A 510 -18.77 -25.64 -8.00
CA MET A 510 -17.69 -26.11 -8.91
C MET A 510 -18.01 -27.47 -9.54
N GLN A 511 -18.71 -28.37 -8.83
CA GLN A 511 -19.06 -29.71 -9.34
C GLN A 511 -20.30 -29.69 -10.22
N THR A 512 -21.29 -28.86 -9.91
CA THR A 512 -22.59 -28.86 -10.59
C THR A 512 -22.72 -27.77 -11.64
N ALA A 513 -21.82 -26.78 -11.65
CA ALA A 513 -21.91 -25.55 -12.44
C ALA A 513 -23.25 -24.79 -12.27
N GLN A 514 -23.95 -25.03 -11.15
CA GLN A 514 -25.17 -24.33 -10.76
C GLN A 514 -24.93 -23.50 -9.51
N PRO A 515 -25.43 -22.25 -9.47
CA PRO A 515 -25.29 -21.36 -8.32
C PRO A 515 -26.08 -21.82 -7.09
#